data_925364319be4b1a83c941a1ed02d84a5
#
_entry.id   925364319be4b1a83c941a1ed02d84a5
#
_cell.length_a   1.000
_cell.length_b   1.000
_cell.length_c   1.000
_cell.angle_alpha   90.00
_cell.angle_beta   90.00
_cell.angle_gamma   90.00
#
_symmetry.space_group_name_H-M   'P 1'
#
loop_
_entity.id
_entity.type
_entity.pdbx_description
1 polymer ?
#
loop_
_entity_poly.entity_id
_entity_poly.type
_entity_poly.pdbx_seq_one_letter_code
_entity_poly.pdbx_strand_id
1 'polypeptide(L)'
;MRELYLYTFRMWYNNGTSDGAIDNWLKYIENYFREIITIRVIKSNTKKMLTVKLYDDKPYEKEFTGRIVSVSEAADGGCLIELDQTLFFPEEGGQTSDRGKLSGFDVIHVSINDDIIIHEVDCGIADLHEGDEVRGIIDWHHRFSNMQNHTGEHILSGLLHSRWHSENVGFHLSDNIVTLDTSKELGREDLKELEKEANKVVYLNLTVTCRYYSEEELAGEEYRSKKALESDVRLVTIPDVDVCACCAPHVARTGEIGIIKIIKAIRYKGGMRLTFLAGERAYDYLCGVHDTIEEISHTLSESPDSLNEAVTRILRENNELEIKIKNAAKARLEADIGELPPDITDAVIFTDPVDNIVQRNAVNELSGRYTGICAVFASDEKDGYNYILSYPSGDARDISKLLREKLDARGGGSKEMVQGNVKAMEADIREALTKAHKDL
;
A
#
# COMPACT_ATOMS: atom_id res chain seq x y z
N MET A 1 5.73 5.56 38.46
CA MET A 1 5.30 6.59 39.45
C MET A 1 4.09 6.15 40.27
N ARG A 2 2.97 5.77 39.65
CA ARG A 2 1.76 5.32 40.37
C ARG A 2 1.98 4.04 41.18
N GLU A 3 2.75 3.11 40.74
CA GLU A 3 3.09 1.84 41.40
C GLU A 3 4.06 2.04 42.55
N LEU A 4 5.04 2.92 42.42
CA LEU A 4 5.96 3.29 43.52
C LEU A 4 5.23 4.01 44.66
N TYR A 5 4.27 4.88 44.33
CA TYR A 5 3.41 5.57 45.31
C TYR A 5 2.51 4.59 46.08
N LEU A 6 1.97 3.60 45.40
CA LEU A 6 1.14 2.55 46.00
C LEU A 6 1.98 1.55 46.85
N TYR A 7 3.24 1.30 46.48
CA TYR A 7 4.14 0.43 47.22
C TYR A 7 4.62 1.08 48.52
N THR A 8 5.01 2.34 48.50
CA THR A 8 5.42 3.10 49.70
C THR A 8 4.25 3.39 50.63
N PHE A 9 3.05 3.66 50.09
CA PHE A 9 1.83 3.81 50.89
C PHE A 9 1.39 2.49 51.56
N ARG A 10 1.52 1.35 50.91
CA ARG A 10 1.24 0.02 51.47
C ARG A 10 2.23 -0.39 52.57
N MET A 11 3.52 -0.10 52.42
CA MET A 11 4.51 -0.35 53.49
C MET A 11 4.26 0.52 54.73
N TRP A 12 3.81 1.75 54.55
CA TRP A 12 3.50 2.65 55.65
C TRP A 12 2.22 2.24 56.41
N TYR A 13 1.18 1.85 55.68
CA TYR A 13 -0.10 1.42 56.30
C TYR A 13 0.00 0.17 57.15
N ASN A 14 0.95 -0.72 56.83
CA ASN A 14 1.11 -2.01 57.52
C ASN A 14 2.05 -1.98 58.74
N ASN A 15 2.80 -0.89 59.00
CA ASN A 15 3.84 -0.87 60.03
C ASN A 15 3.55 0.01 61.26
N GLY A 16 2.31 0.46 61.51
CA GLY A 16 1.88 1.14 62.73
C GLY A 16 2.58 2.47 63.01
N THR A 17 1.80 3.51 63.16
CA THR A 17 2.24 4.92 63.33
C THR A 17 2.95 5.18 64.63
N SER A 18 4.25 5.58 64.59
CA SER A 18 4.87 6.41 65.59
C SER A 18 5.16 7.79 64.98
N ASP A 19 4.97 8.88 65.71
CA ASP A 19 5.12 10.28 65.23
C ASP A 19 6.47 10.56 64.58
N GLY A 20 7.55 9.84 64.90
CA GLY A 20 8.86 9.98 64.27
C GLY A 20 8.98 9.36 62.87
N ALA A 21 8.09 8.48 62.49
CA ALA A 21 8.11 7.87 61.12
C ALA A 21 7.50 8.81 60.07
N ILE A 22 6.54 9.63 60.46
CA ILE A 22 5.90 10.63 59.61
C ILE A 22 6.87 11.76 59.28
N ASP A 23 7.63 12.25 60.26
CA ASP A 23 8.63 13.29 60.03
C ASP A 23 9.80 12.85 59.15
N ASN A 24 10.24 11.61 59.29
CA ASN A 24 11.28 11.06 58.42
C ASN A 24 10.78 10.83 56.97
N TRP A 25 9.53 10.43 56.78
CA TRP A 25 8.90 10.26 55.49
C TRP A 25 8.66 11.62 54.81
N LEU A 26 8.19 12.63 55.52
CA LEU A 26 8.03 13.99 55.00
C LEU A 26 9.37 14.59 54.59
N LYS A 27 10.45 14.41 55.34
CA LYS A 27 11.81 14.82 54.97
C LYS A 27 12.32 14.07 53.74
N TYR A 28 12.03 12.78 53.59
CA TYR A 28 12.41 12.01 52.41
C TYR A 28 11.70 12.50 51.15
N ILE A 29 10.40 12.78 51.25
CA ILE A 29 9.60 13.34 50.15
C ILE A 29 10.05 14.77 49.83
N GLU A 30 10.33 15.58 50.77
CA GLU A 30 10.80 16.96 50.57
C GLU A 30 12.20 16.97 49.88
N ASN A 31 13.09 16.10 50.26
CA ASN A 31 14.38 15.94 49.59
C ASN A 31 14.23 15.37 48.15
N TYR A 32 13.36 14.38 47.95
CA TYR A 32 13.06 13.82 46.65
C TYR A 32 12.43 14.85 45.69
N PHE A 33 11.49 15.66 46.19
CA PHE A 33 10.97 16.77 45.38
C PHE A 33 12.00 17.88 45.14
N ARG A 34 12.86 18.18 46.12
CA ARG A 34 13.99 19.11 45.91
C ARG A 34 14.95 18.61 44.82
N GLU A 35 15.31 17.32 44.84
CA GLU A 35 16.15 16.73 43.78
C GLU A 35 15.46 16.78 42.39
N ILE A 36 14.19 16.41 42.30
CA ILE A 36 13.43 16.48 41.04
C ILE A 36 13.27 17.94 40.58
N ILE A 37 12.98 18.87 41.47
CA ILE A 37 12.87 20.29 41.14
C ILE A 37 14.26 20.82 40.73
N THR A 38 15.33 20.45 41.43
CA THR A 38 16.70 20.86 41.10
C THR A 38 17.11 20.30 39.73
N ILE A 39 16.83 19.03 39.43
CA ILE A 39 17.07 18.41 38.12
C ILE A 39 16.21 19.09 37.03
N ARG A 40 14.94 19.43 37.32
CA ARG A 40 14.11 20.18 36.37
C ARG A 40 14.58 21.62 36.18
N VAL A 41 15.02 22.31 37.22
CA VAL A 41 15.54 23.68 37.14
C VAL A 41 16.89 23.72 36.46
N ILE A 42 17.76 22.72 36.65
CA ILE A 42 19.04 22.61 35.95
C ILE A 42 18.76 22.31 34.46
N LYS A 43 17.82 21.39 34.12
CA LYS A 43 17.41 21.13 32.73
C LYS A 43 16.66 22.31 32.07
N SER A 44 16.03 23.20 32.83
CA SER A 44 15.33 24.39 32.31
C SER A 44 16.24 25.62 32.14
N ASN A 45 17.43 25.64 32.74
CA ASN A 45 18.39 26.74 32.66
C ASN A 45 19.58 26.50 31.69
N THR A 46 19.71 25.32 31.12
CA THR A 46 20.57 25.15 29.92
C THR A 46 19.79 25.77 28.75
N LYS A 47 20.25 26.92 28.25
CA LYS A 47 19.77 27.50 26.99
C LYS A 47 19.95 26.40 25.94
N LYS A 48 18.84 25.78 25.54
CA LYS A 48 18.84 24.71 24.52
C LYS A 48 19.55 25.27 23.30
N MET A 49 20.64 24.65 22.87
CA MET A 49 21.39 25.10 21.72
C MET A 49 20.66 24.59 20.47
N LEU A 50 20.12 25.51 19.68
CA LEU A 50 19.45 25.16 18.43
C LEU A 50 20.45 24.60 17.43
N THR A 51 20.06 23.61 16.65
CA THR A 51 20.91 23.04 15.61
C THR A 51 20.94 23.96 14.39
N VAL A 52 22.13 24.33 13.90
CA VAL A 52 22.28 25.07 12.65
C VAL A 52 21.94 24.16 11.46
N LYS A 53 20.94 24.56 10.68
CA LYS A 53 20.41 23.81 9.53
C LYS A 53 21.24 24.10 8.27
N LEU A 54 22.39 23.44 8.12
CA LEU A 54 23.29 23.65 6.96
C LEU A 54 22.62 23.32 5.62
N TYR A 55 21.64 22.41 5.61
CA TYR A 55 20.92 22.03 4.40
C TYR A 55 20.05 23.15 3.80
N ASP A 56 19.73 24.20 4.55
CA ASP A 56 18.97 25.35 4.05
C ASP A 56 19.78 26.18 3.06
N ASP A 57 21.05 26.44 3.38
CA ASP A 57 21.95 27.26 2.56
C ASP A 57 22.83 26.42 1.62
N LYS A 58 23.04 25.15 1.96
CA LYS A 58 24.01 24.26 1.29
C LYS A 58 23.39 22.91 0.90
N PRO A 59 22.26 22.88 0.19
CA PRO A 59 21.53 21.64 -0.10
C PRO A 59 22.30 20.63 -0.96
N TYR A 60 23.36 21.08 -1.65
CA TYR A 60 24.23 20.26 -2.52
C TYR A 60 25.51 19.76 -1.84
N GLU A 61 25.83 20.25 -0.64
CA GLU A 61 26.97 19.70 0.11
C GLU A 61 26.63 18.28 0.58
N LYS A 62 27.62 17.40 0.48
CA LYS A 62 27.46 15.96 0.78
C LYS A 62 28.10 15.58 2.09
N GLU A 63 28.97 16.45 2.62
CA GLU A 63 29.76 16.19 3.81
C GLU A 63 29.83 17.45 4.67
N PHE A 64 29.87 17.25 5.99
CA PHE A 64 30.08 18.34 6.95
C PHE A 64 30.81 17.83 8.18
N THR A 65 31.26 18.76 8.99
CA THR A 65 31.77 18.51 10.33
C THR A 65 30.85 19.18 11.33
N GLY A 66 30.50 18.49 12.39
CA GLY A 66 29.71 19.02 13.50
C GLY A 66 30.28 18.57 14.84
N ARG A 67 29.82 19.18 15.92
CA ARG A 67 30.17 18.81 17.29
C ARG A 67 28.97 18.20 17.99
N ILE A 68 29.20 17.11 18.70
CA ILE A 68 28.13 16.45 19.50
C ILE A 68 27.78 17.35 20.71
N VAL A 69 26.50 17.71 20.79
CA VAL A 69 25.91 18.48 21.88
C VAL A 69 25.35 17.56 22.97
N SER A 70 24.72 16.46 22.58
CA SER A 70 24.25 15.42 23.50
C SER A 70 24.23 14.05 22.86
N VAL A 71 24.35 13.00 23.69
CA VAL A 71 24.20 11.59 23.32
C VAL A 71 23.28 10.92 24.33
N SER A 72 22.32 10.17 23.84
CA SER A 72 21.44 9.34 24.68
C SER A 72 21.14 8.01 23.97
N GLU A 73 20.74 6.99 24.74
CA GLU A 73 20.41 5.68 24.22
C GLU A 73 19.03 5.69 23.54
N ALA A 74 18.92 5.10 22.35
CA ALA A 74 17.66 4.90 21.67
C ALA A 74 16.89 3.71 22.26
N ALA A 75 15.56 3.70 22.12
CA ALA A 75 14.71 2.67 22.69
C ALA A 75 14.96 1.27 22.13
N ASP A 76 15.36 1.19 20.86
CA ASP A 76 15.57 -0.07 20.13
C ASP A 76 17.07 -0.46 20.01
N GLY A 77 17.94 0.17 20.83
CA GLY A 77 19.38 0.13 20.70
C GLY A 77 19.91 1.23 19.77
N GLY A 78 21.22 1.48 19.75
CA GLY A 78 21.81 2.62 19.04
C GLY A 78 21.78 3.91 19.87
N CYS A 79 22.10 5.04 19.24
CA CYS A 79 22.21 6.33 19.92
C CYS A 79 21.35 7.41 19.28
N LEU A 80 20.79 8.28 20.10
CA LEU A 80 20.20 9.55 19.70
C LEU A 80 21.24 10.65 19.91
N ILE A 81 21.63 11.33 18.85
CA ILE A 81 22.72 12.31 18.84
C ILE A 81 22.18 13.67 18.39
N GLU A 82 22.40 14.68 19.21
CA GLU A 82 22.19 16.09 18.86
C GLU A 82 23.51 16.72 18.46
N LEU A 83 23.52 17.47 17.35
CA LEU A 83 24.68 18.18 16.84
C LEU A 83 24.47 19.70 16.92
N ASP A 84 25.55 20.46 16.99
CA ASP A 84 25.54 21.93 16.88
C ASP A 84 25.13 22.40 15.48
N GLN A 85 25.45 21.62 14.44
CA GLN A 85 25.08 21.86 13.05
C GLN A 85 24.95 20.55 12.27
N THR A 86 24.12 20.53 11.21
CA THR A 86 23.94 19.34 10.39
C THR A 86 23.50 19.65 8.96
N LEU A 87 23.93 18.79 8.01
CA LEU A 87 23.38 18.72 6.64
C LEU A 87 22.20 17.72 6.54
N PHE A 88 22.00 16.84 7.53
CA PHE A 88 20.90 15.89 7.49
C PHE A 88 19.55 16.59 7.64
N PHE A 89 18.70 16.48 6.62
CA PHE A 89 17.32 16.94 6.67
C PHE A 89 16.48 16.00 7.53
N PRO A 90 15.76 16.49 8.53
CA PRO A 90 14.88 15.67 9.37
C PRO A 90 13.59 15.29 8.62
N GLU A 91 12.87 14.30 9.15
CA GLU A 91 11.52 14.01 8.66
C GLU A 91 10.59 15.17 8.96
N GLU A 92 10.23 15.91 7.92
CA GLU A 92 9.37 17.10 8.02
C GLU A 92 8.65 17.40 6.70
N GLY A 93 7.54 18.12 6.76
CA GLY A 93 6.82 18.59 5.58
C GLY A 93 6.23 17.49 4.69
N GLY A 94 6.13 16.25 5.20
CA GLY A 94 5.65 15.10 4.46
C GLY A 94 6.74 14.35 3.68
N GLN A 95 8.01 14.73 3.87
CA GLN A 95 9.19 14.07 3.31
C GLN A 95 9.91 13.28 4.40
N THR A 96 10.34 12.06 4.08
CA THR A 96 11.21 11.24 4.94
C THR A 96 12.57 11.90 5.14
N SER A 97 13.21 11.59 6.28
CA SER A 97 14.53 12.11 6.63
C SER A 97 15.63 11.65 5.68
N ASP A 98 16.73 12.37 5.68
CA ASP A 98 17.95 11.90 5.05
C ASP A 98 18.54 10.68 5.77
N ARG A 99 19.43 10.01 5.06
CA ARG A 99 20.27 8.90 5.51
C ARG A 99 21.72 9.19 5.20
N GLY A 100 22.61 8.41 5.78
CA GLY A 100 24.03 8.52 5.52
C GLY A 100 24.87 7.97 6.65
N LYS A 101 26.04 8.60 6.90
CA LYS A 101 26.95 8.14 7.94
C LYS A 101 27.38 9.31 8.82
N LEU A 102 27.52 9.05 10.13
CA LEU A 102 28.08 9.95 11.11
C LEU A 102 29.30 9.26 11.75
N SER A 103 30.50 9.77 11.47
CA SER A 103 31.77 9.16 11.91
C SER A 103 31.93 7.68 11.59
N GLY A 104 31.30 7.21 10.47
CA GLY A 104 31.35 5.84 10.00
C GLY A 104 30.15 4.98 10.39
N PHE A 105 29.37 5.38 11.38
CA PHE A 105 28.12 4.72 11.80
C PHE A 105 26.96 5.13 10.91
N ASP A 106 26.00 4.24 10.69
CA ASP A 106 24.83 4.52 9.85
C ASP A 106 23.83 5.43 10.58
N VAL A 107 23.40 6.49 9.91
CA VAL A 107 22.28 7.35 10.34
C VAL A 107 20.98 6.73 9.80
N ILE A 108 20.15 6.20 10.70
CA ILE A 108 18.95 5.45 10.37
C ILE A 108 17.77 6.39 10.16
N HIS A 109 17.62 7.37 11.05
CA HIS A 109 16.53 8.33 11.04
C HIS A 109 16.98 9.68 11.59
N VAL A 110 16.35 10.75 11.11
CA VAL A 110 16.59 12.10 11.61
C VAL A 110 15.24 12.76 11.88
N SER A 111 15.07 13.27 13.09
CA SER A 111 13.86 13.95 13.53
C SER A 111 14.17 15.36 14.02
N ILE A 112 13.13 16.20 14.12
CA ILE A 112 13.25 17.57 14.63
C ILE A 112 12.25 17.82 15.76
N ASN A 113 12.71 18.47 16.83
CA ASN A 113 11.87 18.87 17.94
C ASN A 113 12.35 20.24 18.48
N ASP A 114 11.49 21.26 18.43
CA ASP A 114 11.82 22.63 18.87
C ASP A 114 13.16 23.15 18.27
N ASP A 115 13.35 22.99 16.96
CA ASP A 115 14.57 23.37 16.20
C ASP A 115 15.85 22.64 16.64
N ILE A 116 15.75 21.55 17.37
CA ILE A 116 16.83 20.63 17.64
C ILE A 116 16.67 19.42 16.76
N ILE A 117 17.73 19.11 16.00
CA ILE A 117 17.75 17.96 15.10
C ILE A 117 18.43 16.79 15.80
N ILE A 118 17.71 15.67 15.87
CA ILE A 118 18.11 14.44 16.55
C ILE A 118 18.39 13.38 15.49
N HIS A 119 19.61 12.84 15.53
CA HIS A 119 20.07 11.79 14.62
C HIS A 119 20.03 10.45 15.36
N GLU A 120 19.27 9.49 14.85
CA GLU A 120 19.29 8.11 15.29
C GLU A 120 20.39 7.37 14.54
N VAL A 121 21.40 6.92 15.29
CA VAL A 121 22.65 6.38 14.75
C VAL A 121 22.86 4.95 15.26
N ASP A 122 23.20 4.02 14.37
CA ASP A 122 23.52 2.63 14.71
C ASP A 122 24.93 2.53 15.29
N CYS A 123 25.06 2.91 16.57
CA CYS A 123 26.31 2.86 17.32
C CYS A 123 26.06 2.49 18.79
N GLY A 124 27.09 2.03 19.49
CA GLY A 124 27.02 1.86 20.94
C GLY A 124 27.14 3.19 21.67
N ILE A 125 26.50 3.33 22.84
CA ILE A 125 26.51 4.55 23.66
C ILE A 125 27.94 4.98 24.09
N ALA A 126 28.91 4.08 24.03
CA ALA A 126 30.30 4.34 24.36
C ALA A 126 31.18 4.72 23.15
N ASP A 127 30.62 4.72 21.93
CA ASP A 127 31.41 4.95 20.70
C ASP A 127 31.55 6.44 20.39
N LEU A 128 30.60 7.27 20.81
CA LEU A 128 30.55 8.71 20.56
C LEU A 128 30.19 9.45 21.86
N HIS A 129 30.84 10.59 22.10
CA HIS A 129 30.72 11.35 23.37
C HIS A 129 30.36 12.82 23.10
N GLU A 130 29.69 13.44 24.07
CA GLU A 130 29.45 14.87 24.07
C GLU A 130 30.77 15.65 23.95
N GLY A 131 30.80 16.63 23.05
CA GLY A 131 31.98 17.43 22.72
C GLY A 131 32.85 16.87 21.60
N ASP A 132 32.64 15.62 21.15
CA ASP A 132 33.41 15.06 20.03
C ASP A 132 33.07 15.80 18.72
N GLU A 133 34.12 15.97 17.90
CA GLU A 133 33.98 16.42 16.53
C GLU A 133 33.69 15.21 15.61
N VAL A 134 32.60 15.28 14.85
CA VAL A 134 32.14 14.20 14.01
C VAL A 134 31.99 14.65 12.57
N ARG A 135 32.27 13.72 11.63
CA ARG A 135 32.04 13.94 10.19
C ARG A 135 30.76 13.27 9.76
N GLY A 136 29.83 14.06 9.21
CA GLY A 136 28.62 13.58 8.58
C GLY A 136 28.79 13.45 7.06
N ILE A 137 28.28 12.37 6.48
CA ILE A 137 28.26 12.10 5.03
C ILE A 137 26.83 11.73 4.65
N ILE A 138 26.23 12.53 3.78
CA ILE A 138 24.86 12.33 3.30
C ILE A 138 24.83 11.22 2.25
N ASP A 139 23.84 10.33 2.30
CA ASP A 139 23.46 9.50 1.15
C ASP A 139 22.93 10.42 0.05
N TRP A 140 23.81 10.78 -0.86
CA TRP A 140 23.50 11.74 -1.91
C TRP A 140 22.44 11.24 -2.90
N HIS A 141 22.44 9.94 -3.18
CA HIS A 141 21.44 9.35 -4.07
C HIS A 141 20.03 9.51 -3.48
N HIS A 142 19.86 9.17 -2.21
CA HIS A 142 18.61 9.34 -1.49
C HIS A 142 18.19 10.82 -1.40
N ARG A 143 19.10 11.71 -0.99
CA ARG A 143 18.87 13.15 -0.89
C ARG A 143 18.44 13.74 -2.22
N PHE A 144 19.18 13.50 -3.29
CA PHE A 144 18.93 14.11 -4.60
C PHE A 144 17.63 13.59 -5.20
N SER A 145 17.34 12.31 -5.06
CA SER A 145 16.07 11.72 -5.44
C SER A 145 14.89 12.38 -4.71
N ASN A 146 15.00 12.65 -3.41
CA ASN A 146 13.98 13.38 -2.66
C ASN A 146 13.83 14.83 -3.16
N MET A 147 14.95 15.53 -3.42
CA MET A 147 14.92 16.89 -3.99
C MET A 147 14.20 16.92 -5.35
N GLN A 148 14.47 15.95 -6.25
CA GLN A 148 13.77 15.82 -7.54
C GLN A 148 12.27 15.64 -7.37
N ASN A 149 11.87 14.71 -6.51
CA ASN A 149 10.45 14.39 -6.28
C ASN A 149 9.71 15.52 -5.57
N HIS A 150 10.32 16.15 -4.58
CA HIS A 150 9.71 17.28 -3.87
C HIS A 150 9.57 18.52 -4.77
N THR A 151 10.60 18.85 -5.55
CA THR A 151 10.49 19.95 -6.52
C THR A 151 9.46 19.62 -7.62
N GLY A 152 9.36 18.35 -8.02
CA GLY A 152 8.31 17.88 -8.91
C GLY A 152 6.91 18.07 -8.34
N GLU A 153 6.73 17.89 -7.03
CA GLU A 153 5.49 18.20 -6.33
C GLU A 153 5.13 19.68 -6.42
N HIS A 154 6.10 20.57 -6.16
CA HIS A 154 5.87 22.01 -6.29
C HIS A 154 5.42 22.43 -7.69
N ILE A 155 6.00 21.86 -8.74
CA ILE A 155 5.57 22.10 -10.13
C ILE A 155 4.13 21.64 -10.33
N LEU A 156 3.79 20.41 -9.91
CA LEU A 156 2.44 19.88 -10.05
C LEU A 156 1.43 20.73 -9.25
N SER A 157 1.74 21.07 -8.01
CA SER A 157 0.86 21.84 -7.14
C SER A 157 0.67 23.27 -7.62
N GLY A 158 1.72 23.94 -8.10
CA GLY A 158 1.62 25.27 -8.69
C GLY A 158 0.75 25.31 -9.94
N LEU A 159 0.92 24.33 -10.83
CA LEU A 159 0.07 24.19 -12.03
C LEU A 159 -1.39 23.86 -11.67
N LEU A 160 -1.61 22.96 -10.71
CA LEU A 160 -2.95 22.62 -10.21
C LEU A 160 -3.66 23.86 -9.65
N HIS A 161 -2.96 24.66 -8.85
CA HIS A 161 -3.48 25.91 -8.29
C HIS A 161 -3.84 26.90 -9.39
N SER A 162 -2.90 27.21 -10.28
CA SER A 162 -3.05 28.28 -11.28
C SER A 162 -4.04 27.94 -12.40
N ARG A 163 -4.08 26.70 -12.88
CA ARG A 163 -4.89 26.31 -14.05
C ARG A 163 -6.20 25.62 -13.71
N TRP A 164 -6.22 24.78 -12.68
CA TRP A 164 -7.41 24.01 -12.28
C TRP A 164 -8.05 24.53 -11.01
N HIS A 165 -7.47 25.56 -10.38
CA HIS A 165 -7.92 26.11 -9.09
C HIS A 165 -8.11 24.99 -8.05
N SER A 166 -7.16 24.06 -8.03
CA SER A 166 -7.14 22.91 -7.14
C SER A 166 -5.93 22.98 -6.21
N GLU A 167 -6.20 22.90 -4.92
CA GLU A 167 -5.17 23.01 -3.88
C GLU A 167 -4.54 21.66 -3.56
N ASN A 168 -3.27 21.69 -3.18
CA ASN A 168 -2.61 20.58 -2.50
C ASN A 168 -3.12 20.52 -1.04
N VAL A 169 -3.89 19.51 -0.72
CA VAL A 169 -4.44 19.26 0.64
C VAL A 169 -3.72 18.13 1.38
N GLY A 170 -2.73 17.50 0.77
CA GLY A 170 -1.89 16.46 1.38
C GLY A 170 -0.72 16.08 0.48
N PHE A 171 0.44 15.88 1.08
CA PHE A 171 1.66 15.45 0.41
C PHE A 171 2.40 14.43 1.27
N HIS A 172 2.92 13.40 0.62
CA HIS A 172 3.75 12.39 1.27
C HIS A 172 4.80 11.90 0.29
N LEU A 173 6.06 12.00 0.70
CA LEU A 173 7.23 11.55 -0.04
C LEU A 173 7.98 10.52 0.80
N SER A 174 7.89 9.27 0.40
CA SER A 174 8.66 8.15 0.94
C SER A 174 9.60 7.56 -0.12
N ASP A 175 10.36 6.55 0.23
CA ASP A 175 11.33 5.92 -0.68
C ASP A 175 10.70 5.39 -1.97
N ASN A 176 9.49 4.81 -1.87
CA ASN A 176 8.86 4.09 -2.98
C ASN A 176 7.63 4.81 -3.56
N ILE A 177 7.03 5.71 -2.81
CA ILE A 177 5.73 6.30 -3.18
C ILE A 177 5.77 7.80 -2.93
N VAL A 178 5.34 8.56 -3.93
CA VAL A 178 5.07 9.99 -3.81
C VAL A 178 3.61 10.23 -4.09
N THR A 179 2.90 10.81 -3.13
CA THR A 179 1.48 11.12 -3.28
C THR A 179 1.18 12.60 -3.05
N LEU A 180 0.28 13.11 -3.88
CA LEU A 180 -0.26 14.46 -3.81
C LEU A 180 -1.78 14.37 -3.77
N ASP A 181 -2.40 14.88 -2.71
CA ASP A 181 -3.85 14.94 -2.57
C ASP A 181 -4.35 16.31 -3.06
N THR A 182 -5.30 16.30 -3.98
CA THR A 182 -5.88 17.50 -4.58
C THR A 182 -7.25 17.81 -3.98
N SER A 183 -7.63 19.09 -3.94
CA SER A 183 -8.94 19.52 -3.44
C SER A 183 -10.09 19.31 -4.45
N LYS A 184 -9.77 19.01 -5.71
CA LYS A 184 -10.76 18.80 -6.79
C LYS A 184 -10.48 17.50 -7.55
N GLU A 185 -11.52 16.94 -8.16
CA GLU A 185 -11.41 15.86 -9.12
C GLU A 185 -10.98 16.39 -10.48
N LEU A 186 -10.07 15.69 -11.16
CA LEU A 186 -9.62 15.98 -12.52
C LEU A 186 -10.03 14.84 -13.45
N GLY A 187 -10.37 15.18 -14.68
CA GLY A 187 -10.62 14.21 -15.74
C GLY A 187 -9.31 13.58 -16.26
N ARG A 188 -9.45 12.50 -17.02
CA ARG A 188 -8.28 11.80 -17.60
C ARG A 188 -7.46 12.71 -18.51
N GLU A 189 -8.10 13.58 -19.27
CA GLU A 189 -7.41 14.49 -20.19
C GLU A 189 -6.72 15.63 -19.43
N ASP A 190 -7.34 16.13 -18.33
CA ASP A 190 -6.70 17.12 -17.45
C ASP A 190 -5.41 16.57 -16.84
N LEU A 191 -5.41 15.29 -16.41
CA LEU A 191 -4.22 14.65 -15.85
C LEU A 191 -3.10 14.50 -16.88
N LYS A 192 -3.43 14.19 -18.13
CA LYS A 192 -2.44 14.14 -19.22
C LYS A 192 -1.88 15.53 -19.52
N GLU A 193 -2.74 16.53 -19.52
CA GLU A 193 -2.32 17.91 -19.74
C GLU A 193 -1.45 18.40 -18.59
N LEU A 194 -1.81 18.13 -17.31
CA LEU A 194 -1.02 18.45 -16.14
C LEU A 194 0.39 17.84 -16.23
N GLU A 195 0.49 16.55 -16.55
CA GLU A 195 1.78 15.87 -16.72
C GLU A 195 2.61 16.50 -17.84
N LYS A 196 1.99 16.80 -18.97
CA LYS A 196 2.63 17.45 -20.11
C LYS A 196 3.15 18.86 -19.77
N GLU A 197 2.34 19.66 -19.09
CA GLU A 197 2.72 21.00 -18.69
C GLU A 197 3.82 20.97 -17.62
N ALA A 198 3.75 20.04 -16.67
CA ALA A 198 4.81 19.84 -15.67
C ALA A 198 6.16 19.50 -16.34
N ASN A 199 6.17 18.64 -17.34
CA ASN A 199 7.40 18.31 -18.07
C ASN A 199 7.88 19.48 -18.96
N LYS A 200 7.01 20.37 -19.44
CA LYS A 200 7.47 21.61 -20.08
C LYS A 200 8.24 22.50 -19.11
N VAL A 201 7.78 22.63 -17.87
CA VAL A 201 8.50 23.38 -16.82
C VAL A 201 9.88 22.76 -16.56
N VAL A 202 9.98 21.42 -16.52
CA VAL A 202 11.26 20.71 -16.42
C VAL A 202 12.18 21.11 -17.59
N TYR A 203 11.68 21.06 -18.82
CA TYR A 203 12.48 21.39 -20.02
C TYR A 203 12.89 22.87 -20.13
N LEU A 204 12.12 23.80 -19.52
CA LEU A 204 12.48 25.20 -19.44
C LEU A 204 13.70 25.45 -18.54
N ASN A 205 14.05 24.50 -17.69
CA ASN A 205 15.23 24.55 -16.82
C ASN A 205 15.30 25.85 -16.00
N LEU A 206 14.18 26.23 -15.37
CA LEU A 206 14.03 27.43 -14.56
C LEU A 206 14.87 27.35 -13.29
N THR A 207 15.35 28.48 -12.78
CA THR A 207 16.02 28.54 -11.50
C THR A 207 15.01 28.35 -10.36
N VAL A 208 15.30 27.48 -9.41
CA VAL A 208 14.55 27.30 -8.16
C VAL A 208 15.28 28.06 -7.06
N THR A 209 14.61 28.99 -6.40
CA THR A 209 15.19 29.77 -5.31
C THR A 209 14.53 29.41 -3.99
N CYS A 210 15.34 29.28 -2.96
CA CYS A 210 14.87 29.00 -1.59
C CYS A 210 15.53 30.06 -0.67
N ARG A 211 14.70 30.88 -0.01
CA ARG A 211 15.21 31.83 0.96
C ARG A 211 14.21 32.14 2.06
N TYR A 212 14.70 32.61 3.17
CA TYR A 212 13.88 33.14 4.26
C TYR A 212 13.43 34.54 3.96
N TYR A 213 12.19 34.85 4.32
CA TYR A 213 11.54 36.14 4.19
C TYR A 213 11.13 36.61 5.58
N SER A 214 11.39 37.88 5.89
CA SER A 214 10.85 38.53 7.09
C SER A 214 9.35 38.81 6.90
N GLU A 215 8.66 39.09 8.02
CA GLU A 215 7.23 39.45 8.01
C GLU A 215 6.93 40.66 7.09
N GLU A 216 7.85 41.63 7.03
CA GLU A 216 7.74 42.81 6.18
C GLU A 216 7.84 42.47 4.69
N GLU A 217 8.76 41.55 4.32
CA GLU A 217 8.93 41.08 2.94
C GLU A 217 7.73 40.24 2.48
N LEU A 218 7.17 39.41 3.38
CA LEU A 218 6.00 38.57 3.10
C LEU A 218 4.72 39.35 2.81
N ALA A 219 4.58 40.55 3.36
CA ALA A 219 3.38 41.39 3.18
C ALA A 219 3.09 41.77 1.71
N GLY A 220 4.08 41.63 0.81
CA GLY A 220 3.97 41.90 -0.62
C GLY A 220 3.96 40.67 -1.53
N GLU A 221 4.08 39.46 -0.96
CA GLU A 221 4.21 38.25 -1.73
C GLU A 221 2.92 37.41 -1.69
N GLU A 222 2.45 36.96 -2.85
CA GLU A 222 1.41 35.93 -2.94
C GLU A 222 2.09 34.55 -2.91
N TYR A 223 1.85 33.77 -1.86
CA TYR A 223 2.43 32.44 -1.72
C TYR A 223 1.43 31.42 -1.16
N ARG A 224 1.62 30.16 -1.49
CA ARG A 224 0.85 29.06 -0.95
C ARG A 224 1.44 28.61 0.39
N SER A 225 0.59 28.33 1.36
CA SER A 225 0.99 27.75 2.65
C SER A 225 -0.09 26.81 3.17
N LYS A 226 0.34 25.70 3.78
CA LYS A 226 -0.55 24.73 4.46
C LYS A 226 -0.82 25.10 5.92
N LYS A 227 -0.01 26.02 6.50
CA LYS A 227 -0.09 26.42 7.92
C LYS A 227 -0.08 27.93 8.01
N ALA A 228 -0.74 28.48 9.06
CA ALA A 228 -0.49 29.86 9.46
C ALA A 228 0.94 29.93 10.02
N LEU A 229 1.72 30.88 9.55
CA LEU A 229 3.14 31.04 9.88
C LEU A 229 3.30 32.29 10.75
N GLU A 230 4.05 32.17 11.85
CA GLU A 230 4.16 33.22 12.89
C GLU A 230 5.51 33.95 12.91
N SER A 231 6.49 33.55 12.07
CA SER A 231 7.84 34.11 12.04
C SER A 231 8.46 33.97 10.65
N ASP A 232 9.76 34.20 10.51
CA ASP A 232 10.52 34.09 9.28
C ASP A 232 10.15 32.82 8.47
N VAL A 233 9.64 33.03 7.26
CA VAL A 233 9.12 31.96 6.40
C VAL A 233 10.08 31.67 5.27
N ARG A 234 10.48 30.40 5.13
CA ARG A 234 11.27 29.96 3.98
C ARG A 234 10.34 29.72 2.79
N LEU A 235 10.52 30.49 1.71
CA LEU A 235 9.78 30.33 0.45
C LEU A 235 10.67 29.65 -0.59
N VAL A 236 10.03 28.68 -1.28
CA VAL A 236 10.53 28.07 -2.50
C VAL A 236 9.80 28.71 -3.67
N THR A 237 10.56 29.30 -4.61
CA THR A 237 10.04 30.01 -5.77
C THR A 237 10.51 29.35 -7.06
N ILE A 238 9.56 28.94 -7.89
CA ILE A 238 9.76 28.55 -9.29
C ILE A 238 9.05 29.60 -10.14
N PRO A 239 9.77 30.46 -10.87
CA PRO A 239 9.19 31.58 -11.59
C PRO A 239 8.01 31.20 -12.47
N ASP A 240 6.91 31.94 -12.40
CA ASP A 240 5.65 31.75 -13.14
C ASP A 240 4.96 30.37 -12.90
N VAL A 241 5.42 29.59 -11.94
CA VAL A 241 4.89 28.25 -11.66
C VAL A 241 4.38 28.13 -10.23
N ASP A 242 5.25 28.39 -9.24
CA ASP A 242 4.90 28.22 -7.83
C ASP A 242 5.72 29.12 -6.90
N VAL A 243 5.05 29.65 -5.88
CA VAL A 243 5.66 30.26 -4.70
C VAL A 243 5.02 29.63 -3.47
N CYS A 244 5.79 28.88 -2.68
CA CYS A 244 5.23 28.10 -1.60
C CYS A 244 6.16 28.07 -0.37
N ALA A 245 5.57 28.11 0.81
CA ALA A 245 6.29 27.91 2.07
C ALA A 245 6.72 26.45 2.20
N CYS A 246 8.04 26.22 2.26
CA CYS A 246 8.61 24.86 2.36
C CYS A 246 9.99 24.87 3.04
N CYS A 247 10.24 23.89 3.93
CA CYS A 247 11.48 23.73 4.66
C CYS A 247 12.49 22.75 4.00
N ALA A 248 12.03 21.96 3.03
CA ALA A 248 12.86 20.90 2.46
C ALA A 248 13.93 21.41 1.47
N PRO A 249 15.01 20.65 1.26
CA PRO A 249 15.97 20.88 0.17
C PRO A 249 15.32 20.64 -1.19
N HIS A 250 15.68 21.48 -2.18
CA HIS A 250 15.19 21.42 -3.56
C HIS A 250 16.34 21.42 -4.56
N VAL A 251 16.07 20.96 -5.79
CA VAL A 251 17.03 21.10 -6.89
C VAL A 251 17.22 22.59 -7.25
N ALA A 252 18.39 22.95 -7.71
CA ALA A 252 18.70 24.35 -8.07
C ALA A 252 17.99 24.79 -9.36
N ARG A 253 17.69 23.84 -10.23
CA ARG A 253 17.02 24.11 -11.51
C ARG A 253 15.99 23.02 -11.83
N THR A 254 14.87 23.39 -12.41
CA THR A 254 13.81 22.44 -12.77
C THR A 254 14.29 21.35 -13.74
N GLY A 255 15.29 21.61 -14.58
CA GLY A 255 15.89 20.63 -15.48
C GLY A 255 16.58 19.46 -14.79
N GLU A 256 17.03 19.65 -13.55
CA GLU A 256 17.64 18.57 -12.75
C GLU A 256 16.63 17.49 -12.30
N ILE A 257 15.34 17.77 -12.42
CA ILE A 257 14.28 16.79 -12.19
C ILE A 257 14.32 15.71 -13.29
N GLY A 258 14.65 16.06 -14.53
CA GLY A 258 14.68 15.15 -15.67
C GLY A 258 13.29 14.87 -16.23
N ILE A 259 12.44 14.15 -15.52
CA ILE A 259 11.07 13.80 -15.95
C ILE A 259 10.12 13.71 -14.74
N ILE A 260 8.86 14.07 -14.96
CA ILE A 260 7.76 13.85 -14.01
C ILE A 260 6.74 12.90 -14.65
N LYS A 261 6.38 11.82 -13.95
CA LYS A 261 5.40 10.84 -14.42
C LYS A 261 4.29 10.63 -13.40
N ILE A 262 3.03 10.91 -13.80
CA ILE A 262 1.85 10.56 -13.02
C ILE A 262 1.54 9.08 -13.30
N ILE A 263 1.59 8.24 -12.26
CA ILE A 263 1.42 6.79 -12.38
C ILE A 263 -0.04 6.41 -12.17
N LYS A 264 -0.68 7.03 -11.17
CA LYS A 264 -2.04 6.67 -10.75
C LYS A 264 -2.78 7.88 -10.23
N ALA A 265 -4.08 7.92 -10.49
CA ALA A 265 -4.99 8.89 -9.92
C ALA A 265 -6.26 8.18 -9.45
N ILE A 266 -6.64 8.39 -8.19
CA ILE A 266 -7.85 7.82 -7.59
C ILE A 266 -8.64 8.91 -6.89
N ARG A 267 -9.98 8.77 -6.84
CA ARG A 267 -10.82 9.65 -6.03
C ARG A 267 -10.49 9.49 -4.54
N TYR A 268 -10.31 10.61 -3.86
CA TYR A 268 -9.94 10.61 -2.45
C TYR A 268 -10.44 11.87 -1.74
N LYS A 269 -11.22 11.70 -0.68
CA LYS A 269 -11.68 12.78 0.24
C LYS A 269 -12.27 14.02 -0.46
N GLY A 270 -13.06 13.83 -1.51
CA GLY A 270 -13.68 14.93 -2.24
C GLY A 270 -12.83 15.56 -3.35
N GLY A 271 -11.61 15.08 -3.53
CA GLY A 271 -10.70 15.39 -4.63
C GLY A 271 -10.07 14.13 -5.18
N MET A 272 -8.76 14.18 -5.47
CA MET A 272 -8.01 13.02 -5.97
C MET A 272 -6.71 12.84 -5.19
N ARG A 273 -6.26 11.60 -5.10
CA ARG A 273 -4.88 11.25 -4.77
C ARG A 273 -4.15 10.89 -6.04
N LEU A 274 -3.14 11.66 -6.36
CA LEU A 274 -2.19 11.40 -7.43
C LEU A 274 -1.00 10.64 -6.85
N THR A 275 -0.60 9.55 -7.50
CA THR A 275 0.70 8.93 -7.28
C THR A 275 1.57 9.31 -8.46
N PHE A 276 2.72 9.89 -8.20
CA PHE A 276 3.65 10.30 -9.24
C PHE A 276 5.09 9.97 -8.83
N LEU A 277 5.99 10.01 -9.78
CA LEU A 277 7.42 9.92 -9.58
C LEU A 277 8.12 11.00 -10.40
N ALA A 278 9.28 11.44 -9.92
CA ALA A 278 10.13 12.37 -10.64
C ALA A 278 11.59 11.89 -10.62
N GLY A 279 12.37 12.34 -11.58
CA GLY A 279 13.78 12.02 -11.67
C GLY A 279 14.07 10.55 -11.99
N GLU A 280 15.10 10.03 -11.37
CA GLU A 280 15.54 8.65 -11.54
C GLU A 280 14.43 7.64 -11.24
N ARG A 281 13.62 7.86 -10.19
CA ARG A 281 12.49 6.98 -9.88
C ARG A 281 11.47 6.89 -11.02
N ALA A 282 11.21 8.00 -11.72
CA ALA A 282 10.33 8.01 -12.88
C ALA A 282 10.96 7.29 -14.08
N TYR A 283 12.26 7.46 -14.29
CA TYR A 283 13.01 6.76 -15.33
C TYR A 283 13.00 5.25 -15.11
N ASP A 284 13.31 4.79 -13.91
CA ASP A 284 13.32 3.36 -13.55
C ASP A 284 11.93 2.73 -13.72
N TYR A 285 10.87 3.45 -13.32
CA TYR A 285 9.50 3.01 -13.54
C TYR A 285 9.20 2.84 -15.04
N LEU A 286 9.61 3.80 -15.89
CA LEU A 286 9.38 3.73 -17.33
C LEU A 286 10.19 2.60 -17.98
N CYS A 287 11.43 2.36 -17.52
CA CYS A 287 12.23 1.21 -17.95
C CYS A 287 11.53 -0.11 -17.62
N GLY A 288 11.06 -0.28 -16.38
CA GLY A 288 10.35 -1.49 -15.99
C GLY A 288 9.04 -1.72 -16.75
N VAL A 289 8.32 -0.65 -17.13
CA VAL A 289 7.15 -0.74 -18.01
C VAL A 289 7.57 -1.18 -19.42
N HIS A 290 8.66 -0.63 -19.94
CA HIS A 290 9.19 -0.99 -21.26
C HIS A 290 9.59 -2.47 -21.29
N ASP A 291 10.35 -2.95 -20.31
CA ASP A 291 10.78 -4.34 -20.20
C ASP A 291 9.57 -5.29 -20.15
N THR A 292 8.52 -4.93 -19.41
CA THR A 292 7.27 -5.70 -19.35
C THR A 292 6.59 -5.77 -20.73
N ILE A 293 6.56 -4.67 -21.47
CA ILE A 293 6.00 -4.63 -22.83
C ILE A 293 6.80 -5.53 -23.77
N GLU A 294 8.14 -5.49 -23.69
CA GLU A 294 9.00 -6.36 -24.49
C GLU A 294 8.79 -7.84 -24.16
N GLU A 295 8.69 -8.20 -22.88
CA GLU A 295 8.43 -9.57 -22.44
C GLU A 295 7.09 -10.10 -22.98
N ILE A 296 6.02 -9.27 -22.91
CA ILE A 296 4.71 -9.63 -23.49
C ILE A 296 4.81 -9.77 -25.02
N SER A 297 5.53 -8.85 -25.70
CA SER A 297 5.78 -8.91 -27.14
C SER A 297 6.46 -10.21 -27.56
N HIS A 298 7.50 -10.61 -26.84
CA HIS A 298 8.18 -11.90 -27.07
C HIS A 298 7.26 -13.09 -26.85
N THR A 299 6.51 -13.08 -25.72
CA THR A 299 5.58 -14.17 -25.39
C THR A 299 4.51 -14.36 -26.45
N LEU A 300 3.98 -13.27 -27.00
CA LEU A 300 2.94 -13.31 -28.03
C LEU A 300 3.49 -13.37 -29.45
N SER A 301 4.82 -13.21 -29.63
CA SER A 301 5.47 -13.08 -30.95
C SER A 301 4.87 -11.96 -31.80
N GLU A 302 4.56 -10.83 -31.15
CA GLU A 302 3.95 -9.66 -31.79
C GLU A 302 4.77 -8.40 -31.51
N SER A 303 4.60 -7.35 -32.31
CA SER A 303 5.24 -6.07 -32.05
C SER A 303 4.52 -5.32 -30.93
N PRO A 304 5.21 -4.40 -30.18
CA PRO A 304 4.60 -3.59 -29.14
C PRO A 304 3.33 -2.86 -29.60
N ASP A 305 3.30 -2.36 -30.84
CA ASP A 305 2.17 -1.60 -31.39
C ASP A 305 0.94 -2.48 -31.65
N SER A 306 1.12 -3.80 -31.85
CA SER A 306 0.05 -4.75 -32.14
C SER A 306 -0.44 -5.55 -30.92
N LEU A 307 0.13 -5.32 -29.74
CA LEU A 307 -0.21 -6.08 -28.52
C LEU A 307 -1.68 -6.04 -28.15
N ASN A 308 -2.34 -4.87 -28.25
CA ASN A 308 -3.76 -4.74 -27.94
C ASN A 308 -4.64 -5.60 -28.88
N GLU A 309 -4.29 -5.63 -30.16
CA GLU A 309 -4.98 -6.44 -31.16
C GLU A 309 -4.75 -7.92 -30.91
N ALA A 310 -3.51 -8.31 -30.57
CA ALA A 310 -3.16 -9.69 -30.24
C ALA A 310 -3.92 -10.20 -29.00
N VAL A 311 -3.95 -9.44 -27.93
CA VAL A 311 -4.72 -9.79 -26.73
C VAL A 311 -6.21 -9.92 -27.04
N THR A 312 -6.78 -8.98 -27.79
CA THR A 312 -8.19 -9.00 -28.20
C THR A 312 -8.48 -10.25 -29.05
N ARG A 313 -7.59 -10.61 -29.99
CA ARG A 313 -7.69 -11.82 -30.80
C ARG A 313 -7.69 -13.09 -29.94
N ILE A 314 -6.73 -13.20 -29.00
CA ILE A 314 -6.60 -14.36 -28.12
C ILE A 314 -7.85 -14.53 -27.25
N LEU A 315 -8.39 -13.46 -26.69
CA LEU A 315 -9.62 -13.51 -25.89
C LEU A 315 -10.81 -13.98 -26.72
N ARG A 316 -10.92 -13.51 -27.97
CA ARG A 316 -11.98 -13.99 -28.89
C ARG A 316 -11.81 -15.45 -29.24
N GLU A 317 -10.62 -15.90 -29.64
CA GLU A 317 -10.30 -17.27 -29.98
C GLU A 317 -10.57 -18.21 -28.76
N ASN A 318 -10.19 -17.81 -27.57
CA ASN A 318 -10.48 -18.57 -26.36
C ASN A 318 -12.00 -18.74 -26.14
N ASN A 319 -12.78 -17.67 -26.26
CA ASN A 319 -14.25 -17.73 -26.14
C ASN A 319 -14.88 -18.65 -27.25
N GLU A 320 -14.38 -18.57 -28.49
CA GLU A 320 -14.83 -19.45 -29.55
C GLU A 320 -14.50 -20.92 -29.26
N LEU A 321 -13.33 -21.21 -28.69
CA LEU A 321 -12.95 -22.55 -28.27
C LEU A 321 -13.83 -23.07 -27.14
N GLU A 322 -14.13 -22.26 -26.14
CA GLU A 322 -15.07 -22.63 -25.07
C GLU A 322 -16.44 -23.00 -25.62
N ILE A 323 -16.98 -22.19 -26.56
CA ILE A 323 -18.27 -22.48 -27.21
C ILE A 323 -18.20 -23.81 -28.01
N LYS A 324 -17.09 -24.06 -28.72
CA LYS A 324 -16.91 -25.33 -29.48
C LYS A 324 -16.86 -26.53 -28.52
N ILE A 325 -16.14 -26.43 -27.42
CA ILE A 325 -16.06 -27.48 -26.39
C ILE A 325 -17.46 -27.79 -25.84
N LYS A 326 -18.21 -26.77 -25.44
CA LYS A 326 -19.59 -26.93 -24.93
C LYS A 326 -20.52 -27.56 -25.96
N ASN A 327 -20.42 -27.15 -27.23
CA ASN A 327 -21.22 -27.73 -28.28
C ASN A 327 -20.84 -29.20 -28.57
N ALA A 328 -19.57 -29.53 -28.51
CA ALA A 328 -19.10 -30.91 -28.68
C ALA A 328 -19.55 -31.80 -27.52
N ALA A 329 -19.46 -31.30 -26.27
CA ALA A 329 -19.97 -32.01 -25.08
C ALA A 329 -21.51 -32.25 -25.15
N LYS A 330 -22.25 -31.22 -25.60
CA LYS A 330 -23.70 -31.35 -25.84
C LYS A 330 -24.02 -32.44 -26.92
N ALA A 331 -23.33 -32.39 -28.05
CA ALA A 331 -23.56 -33.36 -29.14
C ALA A 331 -23.21 -34.79 -28.68
N ARG A 332 -22.13 -34.96 -27.91
CA ARG A 332 -21.77 -36.25 -27.30
C ARG A 332 -22.83 -36.73 -26.33
N LEU A 333 -23.32 -35.88 -25.44
CA LEU A 333 -24.42 -36.22 -24.51
C LEU A 333 -25.71 -36.68 -25.26
N GLU A 334 -26.07 -36.00 -26.37
CA GLU A 334 -27.22 -36.37 -27.20
C GLU A 334 -27.01 -37.73 -27.87
N ALA A 335 -25.77 -38.03 -28.36
CA ALA A 335 -25.41 -39.33 -28.90
C ALA A 335 -25.46 -40.44 -27.84
N ASP A 336 -24.88 -40.21 -26.67
CA ASP A 336 -24.86 -41.17 -25.56
C ASP A 336 -26.30 -41.50 -25.11
N ILE A 337 -27.22 -40.52 -25.10
CA ILE A 337 -28.68 -40.74 -24.84
C ILE A 337 -29.29 -41.60 -25.91
N GLY A 338 -28.92 -41.35 -27.19
CA GLY A 338 -29.47 -42.10 -28.32
C GLY A 338 -29.01 -43.56 -28.36
N GLU A 339 -27.84 -43.89 -27.84
CA GLU A 339 -27.25 -45.24 -27.83
C GLU A 339 -27.73 -46.10 -26.65
N LEU A 340 -28.43 -45.51 -25.66
CA LEU A 340 -28.96 -46.26 -24.49
C LEU A 340 -29.95 -47.32 -24.93
N PRO A 341 -29.82 -48.58 -24.45
CA PRO A 341 -30.78 -49.66 -24.76
C PRO A 341 -32.19 -49.33 -24.25
N PRO A 342 -33.25 -49.69 -24.96
CA PRO A 342 -34.63 -49.36 -24.58
C PRO A 342 -35.14 -50.16 -23.37
N ASP A 343 -34.51 -51.24 -23.01
CA ASP A 343 -34.90 -52.19 -21.94
C ASP A 343 -34.17 -52.01 -20.63
N ILE A 344 -33.43 -50.94 -20.46
CA ILE A 344 -32.83 -50.61 -19.13
C ILE A 344 -33.83 -49.89 -18.27
N THR A 345 -33.65 -50.01 -16.94
CA THR A 345 -34.49 -49.29 -15.95
C THR A 345 -33.91 -47.95 -15.59
N ASP A 346 -32.59 -47.92 -15.30
CA ASP A 346 -31.84 -46.72 -14.90
C ASP A 346 -30.99 -46.18 -16.06
N ALA A 347 -31.01 -44.87 -16.27
CA ALA A 347 -30.25 -44.16 -17.30
C ALA A 347 -29.36 -43.14 -16.65
N VAL A 348 -28.06 -43.49 -16.42
CA VAL A 348 -27.05 -42.61 -15.74
C VAL A 348 -25.93 -42.34 -16.69
N ILE A 349 -25.77 -41.07 -17.08
CA ILE A 349 -24.75 -40.57 -18.01
C ILE A 349 -23.77 -39.66 -17.30
N PHE A 350 -22.47 -39.86 -17.57
CA PHE A 350 -21.40 -38.95 -17.18
C PHE A 350 -20.87 -38.27 -18.44
N THR A 351 -20.70 -36.94 -18.34
CA THR A 351 -20.35 -36.13 -19.51
C THR A 351 -19.34 -35.03 -19.13
N ASP A 352 -18.66 -34.48 -20.13
CA ASP A 352 -17.90 -33.25 -20.00
C ASP A 352 -18.81 -32.08 -19.57
N PRO A 353 -18.26 -30.94 -19.15
CA PRO A 353 -19.06 -29.81 -18.69
C PRO A 353 -20.09 -29.36 -19.73
N VAL A 354 -21.35 -29.31 -19.35
CA VAL A 354 -22.47 -28.81 -20.16
C VAL A 354 -23.32 -27.82 -19.34
N ASP A 355 -24.01 -26.92 -20.03
CA ASP A 355 -24.84 -25.94 -19.36
C ASP A 355 -26.05 -26.65 -18.64
N ASN A 356 -26.44 -26.12 -17.50
CA ASN A 356 -27.57 -26.68 -16.69
C ASN A 356 -28.86 -26.88 -17.51
N ILE A 357 -29.10 -26.03 -18.50
CA ILE A 357 -30.27 -26.16 -19.37
C ILE A 357 -30.17 -27.41 -20.24
N VAL A 358 -29.00 -27.67 -20.82
CA VAL A 358 -28.70 -28.87 -21.62
C VAL A 358 -28.84 -30.11 -20.75
N GLN A 359 -28.23 -30.11 -19.58
CA GLN A 359 -28.31 -31.22 -18.62
C GLN A 359 -29.72 -31.51 -18.17
N ARG A 360 -30.55 -30.47 -17.89
CA ARG A 360 -31.98 -30.62 -17.52
C ARG A 360 -32.78 -31.17 -18.66
N ASN A 361 -32.61 -30.72 -19.89
CA ASN A 361 -33.28 -31.24 -21.07
C ASN A 361 -32.95 -32.71 -21.29
N ALA A 362 -31.69 -33.09 -21.13
CA ALA A 362 -31.26 -34.49 -21.22
C ALA A 362 -31.95 -35.37 -20.15
N VAL A 363 -32.00 -34.92 -18.90
CA VAL A 363 -32.72 -35.66 -17.84
C VAL A 363 -34.21 -35.76 -18.12
N ASN A 364 -34.87 -34.72 -18.64
CA ASN A 364 -36.27 -34.75 -19.05
C ASN A 364 -36.53 -35.80 -20.17
N GLU A 365 -35.63 -35.86 -21.16
CA GLU A 365 -35.68 -36.84 -22.23
C GLU A 365 -35.54 -38.27 -21.70
N LEU A 366 -34.54 -38.51 -20.84
CA LEU A 366 -34.35 -39.80 -20.16
C LEU A 366 -35.55 -40.21 -19.34
N SER A 367 -36.13 -39.25 -18.57
CA SER A 367 -37.35 -39.53 -17.74
C SER A 367 -38.61 -39.82 -18.57
N GLY A 368 -38.65 -39.43 -19.82
CA GLY A 368 -39.72 -39.79 -20.76
C GLY A 368 -39.54 -41.21 -21.35
N ARG A 369 -38.35 -41.79 -21.29
CA ARG A 369 -38.03 -43.12 -21.86
C ARG A 369 -37.90 -44.21 -20.79
N TYR A 370 -37.42 -43.85 -19.58
CA TYR A 370 -37.04 -44.81 -18.53
C TYR A 370 -37.80 -44.53 -17.24
N THR A 371 -38.03 -45.56 -16.44
CA THR A 371 -38.83 -45.48 -15.19
C THR A 371 -37.97 -45.44 -13.92
N GLY A 372 -36.70 -45.83 -13.99
CA GLY A 372 -35.76 -45.81 -12.89
C GLY A 372 -35.07 -44.47 -12.66
N ILE A 373 -33.83 -44.48 -12.15
CA ILE A 373 -33.02 -43.30 -11.93
C ILE A 373 -32.52 -42.75 -13.27
N CYS A 374 -32.93 -41.55 -13.62
CA CYS A 374 -32.51 -40.83 -14.81
C CYS A 374 -31.62 -39.69 -14.37
N ALA A 375 -30.29 -39.77 -14.65
CA ALA A 375 -29.35 -38.79 -14.16
C ALA A 375 -28.28 -38.44 -15.20
N VAL A 376 -27.88 -37.16 -15.19
CA VAL A 376 -26.71 -36.67 -15.93
C VAL A 376 -25.77 -36.02 -14.93
N PHE A 377 -24.54 -36.50 -14.91
CA PHE A 377 -23.43 -35.99 -14.13
C PHE A 377 -22.44 -35.28 -15.06
N ALA A 378 -22.39 -33.95 -15.03
CA ALA A 378 -21.48 -33.15 -15.80
C ALA A 378 -20.27 -32.81 -14.95
N SER A 379 -19.05 -33.04 -15.44
CA SER A 379 -17.80 -32.72 -14.77
C SER A 379 -17.74 -31.22 -14.37
N ASP A 380 -17.23 -30.92 -13.19
CA ASP A 380 -17.11 -29.54 -12.67
C ASP A 380 -15.69 -28.97 -12.76
N GLU A 381 -14.78 -29.65 -13.50
CA GLU A 381 -13.34 -29.28 -13.65
C GLU A 381 -12.53 -29.26 -12.33
N LYS A 382 -13.14 -29.62 -11.18
CA LYS A 382 -12.53 -29.61 -9.84
C LYS A 382 -12.66 -30.95 -9.10
N ASP A 383 -12.46 -32.03 -9.84
CA ASP A 383 -12.56 -33.43 -9.33
C ASP A 383 -13.96 -33.80 -8.81
N GLY A 384 -15.01 -33.24 -9.36
CA GLY A 384 -16.39 -33.52 -9.02
C GLY A 384 -17.35 -33.45 -10.19
N TYR A 385 -18.65 -33.57 -9.88
CA TYR A 385 -19.72 -33.48 -10.85
C TYR A 385 -20.87 -32.58 -10.36
N ASN A 386 -21.36 -31.74 -11.26
CA ASN A 386 -22.69 -31.16 -11.13
C ASN A 386 -23.69 -32.16 -11.64
N TYR A 387 -24.75 -32.51 -10.88
CA TYR A 387 -25.75 -33.45 -11.30
C TYR A 387 -27.13 -32.87 -11.37
N ILE A 388 -27.90 -33.36 -12.31
CA ILE A 388 -29.37 -33.27 -12.35
C ILE A 388 -29.87 -34.70 -12.45
N LEU A 389 -30.86 -35.05 -11.64
CA LEU A 389 -31.48 -36.36 -11.66
C LEU A 389 -32.99 -36.30 -11.42
N SER A 390 -33.66 -37.27 -11.98
CA SER A 390 -35.09 -37.55 -11.81
C SER A 390 -35.29 -39.03 -11.45
N TYR A 391 -36.38 -39.35 -10.80
CA TYR A 391 -36.76 -40.72 -10.50
C TYR A 391 -38.25 -40.93 -10.76
N PRO A 392 -38.67 -41.21 -12.03
CA PRO A 392 -40.06 -41.30 -12.45
C PRO A 392 -40.96 -42.27 -11.65
N SER A 393 -40.44 -43.40 -11.18
CA SER A 393 -41.18 -44.38 -10.39
C SER A 393 -41.16 -44.12 -8.88
N GLY A 394 -40.44 -43.06 -8.41
CA GLY A 394 -40.29 -42.79 -6.97
C GLY A 394 -40.21 -41.31 -6.63
N ASP A 395 -39.30 -40.95 -5.73
CA ASP A 395 -39.03 -39.58 -5.31
C ASP A 395 -37.54 -39.24 -5.50
N ALA A 396 -37.25 -38.30 -6.36
CA ALA A 396 -35.88 -37.90 -6.69
C ALA A 396 -35.10 -37.38 -5.44
N ARG A 397 -35.81 -36.91 -4.41
CA ARG A 397 -35.19 -36.42 -3.17
C ARG A 397 -34.60 -37.57 -2.35
N ASP A 398 -35.13 -38.80 -2.47
CA ASP A 398 -34.54 -39.97 -1.76
C ASP A 398 -33.16 -40.32 -2.33
N ILE A 399 -33.03 -40.25 -3.67
CA ILE A 399 -31.75 -40.44 -4.32
C ILE A 399 -30.74 -39.33 -3.93
N SER A 400 -31.20 -38.07 -3.91
CA SER A 400 -30.35 -36.95 -3.48
C SER A 400 -29.93 -37.08 -2.01
N LYS A 401 -30.77 -37.60 -1.13
CA LYS A 401 -30.48 -37.88 0.27
C LYS A 401 -29.39 -38.97 0.37
N LEU A 402 -29.54 -40.05 -0.38
CA LEU A 402 -28.58 -41.15 -0.42
C LEU A 402 -27.19 -40.66 -0.90
N LEU A 403 -27.13 -39.86 -1.99
CA LEU A 403 -25.88 -39.27 -2.46
C LEU A 403 -25.24 -38.35 -1.40
N ARG A 404 -26.01 -37.63 -0.62
CA ARG A 404 -25.55 -36.82 0.50
C ARG A 404 -24.96 -37.68 1.62
N GLU A 405 -25.67 -38.75 2.00
CA GLU A 405 -25.23 -39.64 3.09
C GLU A 405 -23.98 -40.47 2.75
N LYS A 406 -23.84 -40.88 1.49
CA LYS A 406 -22.75 -41.76 1.05
C LYS A 406 -21.55 -40.99 0.50
N LEU A 407 -21.75 -39.84 -0.14
CA LEU A 407 -20.71 -39.13 -0.91
C LEU A 407 -20.64 -37.63 -0.56
N ASP A 408 -21.24 -37.19 0.55
CA ASP A 408 -21.30 -35.80 0.98
C ASP A 408 -21.76 -34.82 -0.14
N ALA A 409 -22.67 -35.31 -0.99
CA ALA A 409 -23.21 -34.51 -2.07
C ALA A 409 -24.06 -33.36 -1.52
N ARG A 410 -24.07 -32.23 -2.21
CA ARG A 410 -24.86 -31.07 -1.86
C ARG A 410 -25.91 -30.85 -2.97
N GLY A 411 -27.17 -30.76 -2.64
CA GLY A 411 -28.22 -30.57 -3.62
C GLY A 411 -29.60 -30.58 -3.01
N GLY A 412 -30.60 -30.34 -3.88
CA GLY A 412 -31.99 -30.35 -3.51
C GLY A 412 -32.88 -30.07 -4.72
N GLY A 413 -34.18 -30.16 -4.52
CA GLY A 413 -35.16 -29.94 -5.57
C GLY A 413 -36.54 -30.43 -5.17
N SER A 414 -37.39 -30.76 -6.18
CA SER A 414 -38.70 -31.31 -6.01
C SER A 414 -38.69 -32.85 -6.04
N LYS A 415 -39.89 -33.46 -5.88
CA LYS A 415 -40.06 -34.89 -6.03
C LYS A 415 -39.68 -35.39 -7.44
N GLU A 416 -39.96 -34.57 -8.46
CA GLU A 416 -39.74 -34.91 -9.86
C GLU A 416 -38.30 -34.80 -10.26
N MET A 417 -37.57 -33.79 -9.73
CA MET A 417 -36.22 -33.51 -10.15
C MET A 417 -35.42 -32.82 -9.04
N VAL A 418 -34.16 -33.24 -8.87
CA VAL A 418 -33.19 -32.62 -7.97
C VAL A 418 -31.93 -32.30 -8.75
N GLN A 419 -31.20 -31.28 -8.25
CA GLN A 419 -29.91 -30.87 -8.79
C GLN A 419 -28.92 -30.63 -7.66
N GLY A 420 -27.64 -30.79 -7.93
CA GLY A 420 -26.59 -30.57 -6.91
C GLY A 420 -25.21 -30.80 -7.45
N ASN A 421 -24.25 -30.91 -6.52
CA ASN A 421 -22.88 -31.26 -6.81
C ASN A 421 -22.42 -32.40 -5.91
N VAL A 422 -21.46 -33.19 -6.38
CA VAL A 422 -20.81 -34.28 -5.65
C VAL A 422 -19.34 -34.33 -5.99
N LYS A 423 -18.49 -34.46 -4.96
CA LYS A 423 -17.06 -34.63 -5.09
C LYS A 423 -16.70 -36.10 -4.87
N ALA A 424 -16.87 -36.90 -5.90
CA ALA A 424 -16.59 -38.33 -5.88
C ALA A 424 -16.21 -38.83 -7.28
N MET A 425 -15.54 -39.96 -7.36
CA MET A 425 -15.25 -40.61 -8.64
C MET A 425 -16.53 -41.21 -9.26
N GLU A 426 -16.57 -41.29 -10.58
CA GLU A 426 -17.67 -41.91 -11.31
C GLU A 426 -18.03 -43.31 -10.77
N ALA A 427 -17.04 -44.14 -10.46
CA ALA A 427 -17.22 -45.48 -9.95
C ALA A 427 -18.02 -45.50 -8.61
N ASP A 428 -17.68 -44.57 -7.70
CA ASP A 428 -18.29 -44.47 -6.37
C ASP A 428 -19.76 -44.02 -6.51
N ILE A 429 -19.99 -43.07 -7.44
CA ILE A 429 -21.37 -42.58 -7.73
C ILE A 429 -22.23 -43.71 -8.31
N ARG A 430 -21.70 -44.48 -9.27
CA ARG A 430 -22.39 -45.63 -9.86
C ARG A 430 -22.68 -46.70 -8.81
N GLU A 431 -21.72 -47.01 -7.91
CA GLU A 431 -21.93 -47.95 -6.81
C GLU A 431 -23.06 -47.47 -5.86
N ALA A 432 -23.03 -46.17 -5.49
CA ALA A 432 -24.05 -45.59 -4.63
C ALA A 432 -25.45 -45.68 -5.26
N LEU A 433 -25.60 -45.35 -6.54
CA LEU A 433 -26.88 -45.43 -7.26
C LEU A 433 -27.38 -46.86 -7.44
N THR A 434 -26.47 -47.81 -7.69
CA THR A 434 -26.85 -49.23 -7.82
C THR A 434 -27.41 -49.82 -6.52
N LYS A 435 -26.89 -49.40 -5.37
CA LYS A 435 -27.38 -49.78 -4.04
C LYS A 435 -28.78 -49.16 -3.75
N ALA A 436 -29.00 -47.89 -4.20
CA ALA A 436 -30.27 -47.21 -4.05
C ALA A 436 -31.43 -48.00 -4.65
N HIS A 437 -31.23 -48.62 -5.81
CA HIS A 437 -32.24 -49.45 -6.48
C HIS A 437 -32.61 -50.74 -5.77
N LYS A 438 -31.74 -51.22 -4.83
CA LYS A 438 -32.00 -52.45 -4.04
C LYS A 438 -32.68 -52.14 -2.69
N ASP A 439 -32.56 -50.94 -2.19
CA ASP A 439 -33.01 -50.51 -0.85
C ASP A 439 -34.33 -49.69 -0.94
N LEU A 440 -34.75 -49.24 -2.12
CA LEU A 440 -36.03 -48.53 -2.44
C LEU A 440 -36.98 -49.43 -3.21
#